data_e1633f5ffa42cb147cc507270b1ec3f2
#
_entry.id   e1633f5ffa42cb147cc507270b1ec3f2
#
_cell.length_a   1.000
_cell.length_b   1.000
_cell.length_c   1.000
_cell.angle_alpha   90.00
_cell.angle_beta   90.00
_cell.angle_gamma   90.00
#
_symmetry.space_group_name_H-M   'P 1'
#
loop_
_entity.id
_entity.type
_entity.pdbx_description
1 polymer ?
#
loop_
_entity_poly.entity_id
_entity_poly.type
_entity_poly.pdbx_seq_one_letter_code
_entity_poly.pdbx_strand_id
1 'polypeptide(L)'
;MAPTRELVLQIKGQAVKYGASLGCRAVAVYGGTPKWEQAAELEAGCELVVATPGRLLDFLGIYGSKGQGGPAAGESAPRKHAPATSLAHCTLLVLDEADAMLELGHEQAQA
;
A
#
# COMPACT_ATOMS: atom_id res chain seq x y z
N MET A 1 7.82 -2.14 -4.72
CA MET A 1 6.92 -3.07 -3.99
C MET A 1 7.71 -4.25 -3.47
N ALA A 2 7.36 -4.76 -2.34
CA ALA A 2 7.98 -5.92 -1.71
C ALA A 2 6.91 -6.87 -1.15
N PRO A 3 7.15 -8.20 -1.07
CA PRO A 3 6.13 -9.17 -0.71
C PRO A 3 5.76 -9.19 0.77
N THR A 4 6.62 -8.73 1.66
CA THR A 4 6.42 -8.79 3.10
C THR A 4 6.56 -7.45 3.78
N ARG A 5 5.87 -7.30 4.93
CA ARG A 5 5.96 -6.14 5.81
C ARG A 5 7.41 -5.86 6.26
N GLU A 6 8.14 -6.89 6.63
CA GLU A 6 9.53 -6.80 7.12
C GLU A 6 10.43 -6.20 6.05
N LEU A 7 10.30 -6.65 4.80
CA LEU A 7 11.08 -6.12 3.69
C LEU A 7 10.70 -4.67 3.37
N VAL A 8 9.41 -4.34 3.40
CA VAL A 8 8.94 -2.95 3.23
C VAL A 8 9.57 -2.02 4.27
N LEU A 9 9.60 -2.43 5.53
CA LEU A 9 10.19 -1.63 6.60
C LEU A 9 11.71 -1.48 6.46
N GLN A 10 12.41 -2.53 6.02
CA GLN A 10 13.84 -2.45 5.72
C GLN A 10 14.13 -1.49 4.57
N ILE A 11 13.37 -1.56 3.49
CA ILE A 11 13.52 -0.66 2.34
C ILE A 11 13.22 0.78 2.74
N LYS A 12 12.14 1.01 3.50
CA LYS A 12 11.81 2.35 4.02
C LYS A 12 12.96 2.91 4.86
N GLY A 13 13.54 2.11 5.74
CA GLY A 13 14.67 2.52 6.56
C GLY A 13 15.87 2.99 5.73
N GLN A 14 16.19 2.28 4.66
CA GLN A 14 17.22 2.67 3.71
C GLN A 14 16.85 3.95 2.94
N ALA A 15 15.60 4.05 2.49
CA ALA A 15 15.10 5.21 1.77
C ALA A 15 15.15 6.49 2.61
N VAL A 16 14.79 6.40 3.89
CA VAL A 16 14.91 7.54 4.83
C VAL A 16 16.35 7.93 5.02
N LYS A 17 17.24 6.97 5.19
CA LYS A 17 18.68 7.21 5.40
C LYS A 17 19.32 7.92 4.20
N TYR A 18 19.08 7.45 2.99
CA TYR A 18 19.70 8.01 1.78
C TYR A 18 18.93 9.19 1.20
N GLY A 19 17.63 9.26 1.43
CA GLY A 19 16.77 10.32 0.90
C GLY A 19 16.76 11.60 1.74
N ALA A 20 17.20 11.56 2.98
CA ALA A 20 17.15 12.72 3.90
C ALA A 20 17.90 13.93 3.36
N SER A 21 19.08 13.71 2.78
CA SER A 21 19.89 14.78 2.16
C SER A 21 19.30 15.37 0.89
N LEU A 22 18.40 14.63 0.23
CA LEU A 22 17.72 15.02 -1.01
C LEU A 22 16.31 15.59 -0.77
N GLY A 23 15.87 15.66 0.49
CA GLY A 23 14.51 16.05 0.81
C GLY A 23 13.44 15.03 0.36
N CYS A 24 13.84 13.79 0.10
CA CYS A 24 12.95 12.72 -0.31
C CYS A 24 12.18 12.17 0.89
N ARG A 25 10.86 12.24 0.83
CA ARG A 25 9.98 11.66 1.85
C ARG A 25 9.51 10.29 1.38
N ALA A 26 9.73 9.27 2.24
CA ALA A 26 9.30 7.91 2.00
C ALA A 26 8.13 7.54 2.91
N VAL A 27 7.12 6.90 2.36
CA VAL A 27 5.96 6.35 3.07
C VAL A 27 5.92 4.85 2.91
N ALA A 28 5.68 4.12 3.99
CA ALA A 28 5.49 2.67 3.98
C ALA A 28 4.01 2.31 4.04
N VAL A 29 3.60 1.40 3.16
CA VAL A 29 2.22 0.94 3.01
C VAL A 29 2.18 -0.57 3.07
N TYR A 30 1.60 -1.12 4.15
CA TYR A 30 1.56 -2.57 4.41
C TYR A 30 0.37 -2.96 5.28
N GLY A 31 0.01 -4.24 5.27
CA GLY A 31 -1.08 -4.79 6.07
C GLY A 31 -0.75 -4.95 7.56
N GLY A 32 -1.77 -5.21 8.38
CA GLY A 32 -1.62 -5.46 9.81
C GLY A 32 -1.54 -4.22 10.69
N THR A 33 -1.69 -3.04 10.13
CA THR A 33 -1.77 -1.75 10.83
C THR A 33 -2.99 -0.97 10.41
N PRO A 34 -3.45 0.01 11.21
CA PRO A 34 -4.60 0.84 10.84
C PRO A 34 -4.37 1.56 9.51
N LYS A 35 -5.35 1.46 8.61
CA LYS A 35 -5.29 2.13 7.29
C LYS A 35 -5.22 3.65 7.39
N TRP A 36 -5.90 4.23 8.37
CA TRP A 36 -6.01 5.68 8.49
C TRP A 36 -4.67 6.37 8.74
N GLU A 37 -3.76 5.72 9.47
CA GLU A 37 -2.40 6.26 9.70
C GLU A 37 -1.61 6.34 8.40
N GLN A 38 -1.62 5.28 7.62
CA GLN A 38 -0.92 5.21 6.34
C GLN A 38 -1.59 6.14 5.31
N ALA A 39 -2.92 6.22 5.29
CA ALA A 39 -3.64 7.14 4.43
C ALA A 39 -3.28 8.60 4.72
N ALA A 40 -3.18 8.98 5.98
CA ALA A 40 -2.78 10.33 6.38
C ALA A 40 -1.35 10.67 5.93
N GLU A 41 -0.43 9.72 6.02
CA GLU A 41 0.93 9.91 5.51
C GLU A 41 0.97 10.09 3.98
N LEU A 42 0.17 9.33 3.25
CA LEU A 42 0.04 9.47 1.79
C LEU A 42 -0.56 10.81 1.39
N GLU A 43 -1.60 11.25 2.09
CA GLU A 43 -2.26 12.55 1.83
C GLU A 43 -1.32 13.74 2.07
N ALA A 44 -0.41 13.60 3.02
CA ALA A 44 0.61 14.62 3.27
C ALA A 44 1.64 14.77 2.14
N GLY A 45 1.67 13.79 1.22
CA GLY A 45 2.58 13.78 0.06
C GLY A 45 3.92 13.09 0.32
N CYS A 46 4.41 12.43 -0.71
CA CYS A 46 5.70 11.74 -0.67
C CYS A 46 6.27 11.57 -2.09
N GLU A 47 7.56 11.40 -2.19
CA GLU A 47 8.27 11.10 -3.44
C GLU A 47 8.42 9.60 -3.67
N LEU A 48 8.47 8.83 -2.57
CA LEU A 48 8.65 7.38 -2.60
C LEU A 48 7.61 6.67 -1.75
N VAL A 49 6.95 5.69 -2.33
CA VAL A 49 6.08 4.75 -1.62
C VAL A 49 6.71 3.36 -1.64
N VAL A 50 6.91 2.79 -0.47
CA VAL A 50 7.35 1.40 -0.29
C VAL A 50 6.18 0.58 0.21
N ALA A 51 5.73 -0.40 -0.56
CA ALA A 51 4.46 -1.04 -0.29
C ALA A 51 4.47 -2.56 -0.47
N THR A 52 3.63 -3.23 0.31
CA THR A 52 3.15 -4.56 -0.06
C THR A 52 2.01 -4.44 -1.08
N PRO A 53 1.89 -5.38 -2.04
CA PRO A 53 0.91 -5.26 -3.13
C PRO A 53 -0.53 -5.12 -2.67
N GLY A 54 -0.97 -5.93 -1.71
CA GLY A 54 -2.36 -5.96 -1.25
C GLY A 54 -2.83 -4.63 -0.66
N ARG A 55 -2.06 -4.03 0.22
CA ARG A 55 -2.41 -2.76 0.85
C ARG A 55 -2.33 -1.59 -0.15
N LEU A 56 -1.37 -1.62 -1.07
CA LEU A 56 -1.28 -0.62 -2.12
C LEU A 56 -2.52 -0.64 -3.03
N LEU A 57 -2.95 -1.82 -3.45
CA LEU A 57 -4.15 -1.99 -4.28
C LEU A 57 -5.42 -1.52 -3.55
N ASP A 58 -5.50 -1.75 -2.24
CA ASP A 58 -6.55 -1.19 -1.39
C ASP A 58 -6.61 0.35 -1.46
N PHE A 59 -5.47 1.00 -1.32
CA PHE A 59 -5.40 2.47 -1.37
C PHE A 59 -5.63 3.05 -2.76
N LEU A 60 -5.36 2.28 -3.81
CA LEU A 60 -5.69 2.66 -5.19
C LEU A 60 -7.17 2.47 -5.53
N GLY A 61 -7.96 1.84 -4.64
CA GLY A 61 -9.36 1.57 -4.85
C GLY A 61 -9.65 0.44 -5.86
N ILE A 62 -8.66 -0.39 -6.16
CA ILE A 62 -8.78 -1.47 -7.15
C ILE A 62 -9.54 -2.66 -6.57
N TYR A 63 -9.38 -2.95 -5.29
CA TYR A 63 -10.22 -3.90 -4.58
C TYR A 63 -11.38 -3.16 -3.93
N GLY A 64 -12.57 -3.29 -4.50
CA GLY A 64 -13.79 -2.97 -3.80
C GLY A 64 -13.85 -3.76 -2.51
N SER A 65 -14.29 -3.13 -1.44
CA SER A 65 -14.35 -3.68 -0.09
C SER A 65 -15.08 -5.03 -0.04
N LYS A 66 -14.38 -6.12 -0.30
CA LYS A 66 -14.80 -7.43 0.16
C LYS A 66 -14.11 -7.70 1.48
N GLY A 67 -14.81 -7.33 2.53
CA GLY A 67 -14.70 -8.00 3.80
C GLY A 67 -13.48 -7.73 4.63
N GLN A 68 -13.67 -6.97 5.65
CA GLN A 68 -13.49 -7.53 6.98
C GLN A 68 -14.49 -6.86 7.92
N GLY A 69 -15.38 -7.68 8.46
CA GLY A 69 -16.36 -7.50 9.44
C GLY A 69 -16.28 -6.25 10.30
N GLY A 70 -17.00 -5.22 9.89
CA GLY A 70 -17.60 -4.30 10.82
C GLY A 70 -19.08 -4.70 10.95
N PRO A 71 -19.72 -4.43 12.09
CA PRO A 71 -21.09 -4.84 12.32
C PRO A 71 -21.99 -4.24 11.25
N ALA A 72 -22.85 -5.09 10.71
CA ALA A 72 -23.93 -4.69 9.84
C ALA A 72 -24.77 -3.62 10.53
N ALA A 73 -24.73 -2.41 10.02
CA ALA A 73 -25.67 -1.39 10.36
C ALA A 73 -26.09 -0.66 9.09
N GLY A 74 -27.31 -0.93 8.67
CA GLY A 74 -28.18 0.00 7.97
C GLY A 74 -27.75 0.44 6.58
N GLU A 75 -28.52 -0.02 5.62
CA GLU A 75 -28.66 0.50 4.28
C GLU A 75 -28.35 1.99 4.16
N SER A 76 -27.26 2.29 3.51
CA SER A 76 -27.18 3.47 2.65
C SER A 76 -25.99 3.31 1.72
N ALA A 77 -26.27 3.41 0.45
CA ALA A 77 -25.43 3.57 -0.74
C ALA A 77 -23.94 3.16 -0.67
N PRO A 78 -23.43 2.50 -1.74
CA PRO A 78 -22.02 2.15 -1.81
C PRO A 78 -21.22 3.46 -1.71
N ARG A 79 -20.64 3.72 -0.56
CA ARG A 79 -19.57 4.70 -0.46
C ARG A 79 -18.44 4.16 -1.32
N LYS A 80 -18.33 4.64 -2.53
CA LYS A 80 -17.10 4.55 -3.28
C LYS A 80 -16.06 5.20 -2.38
N HIS A 81 -15.28 4.39 -1.68
CA HIS A 81 -14.13 4.93 -1.00
C HIS A 81 -13.26 5.56 -2.07
N ALA A 82 -13.16 6.86 -2.02
CA ALA A 82 -12.23 7.58 -2.87
C ALA A 82 -10.84 6.97 -2.66
N PRO A 83 -10.07 6.73 -3.72
CA PRO A 83 -8.72 6.20 -3.58
C PRO A 83 -7.90 7.14 -2.70
N ALA A 84 -7.17 6.57 -1.75
CA ALA A 84 -6.30 7.35 -0.86
C ALA A 84 -5.03 7.85 -1.57
N THR A 85 -4.72 7.27 -2.72
CA THR A 85 -3.56 7.65 -3.53
C THR A 85 -3.78 7.33 -5.00
N SER A 86 -2.88 7.81 -5.86
CA SER A 86 -2.89 7.58 -7.29
C SER A 86 -1.46 7.36 -7.80
N LEU A 87 -1.32 6.51 -8.81
CA LEU A 87 -0.06 6.31 -9.54
C LEU A 87 0.07 7.19 -10.78
N ALA A 88 -0.82 8.15 -10.98
CA ALA A 88 -0.83 9.00 -12.17
C ALA A 88 0.48 9.75 -12.42
N HIS A 89 1.21 10.09 -11.37
CA HIS A 89 2.50 10.76 -11.42
C HIS A 89 3.69 9.85 -11.11
N CYS A 90 3.46 8.54 -11.01
CA CYS A 90 4.52 7.57 -10.77
C CYS A 90 5.34 7.37 -12.05
N THR A 91 6.64 7.66 -11.97
CA THR A 91 7.56 7.57 -13.11
C THR A 91 8.44 6.33 -13.07
N LEU A 92 8.55 5.68 -11.91
CA LEU A 92 9.38 4.49 -11.73
C LEU A 92 8.70 3.49 -10.79
N LEU A 93 8.57 2.26 -11.24
CA LEU A 93 8.08 1.14 -10.43
C LEU A 93 9.21 0.11 -10.25
N VAL A 94 9.49 -0.26 -9.00
CA VAL A 94 10.46 -1.30 -8.65
C VAL A 94 9.75 -2.45 -7.95
N LEU A 95 9.98 -3.66 -8.43
CA LEU A 95 9.50 -4.90 -7.84
C LEU A 95 10.67 -5.65 -7.22
N ASP A 96 10.73 -5.73 -5.91
CA ASP A 96 11.73 -6.49 -5.19
C ASP A 96 11.17 -7.87 -4.84
N GLU A 97 11.97 -8.91 -4.97
CA GLU A 97 11.55 -10.31 -4.79
C GLU A 97 10.27 -10.66 -5.59
N ALA A 98 10.29 -10.35 -6.88
CA ALA A 98 9.12 -10.51 -7.76
C ALA A 98 8.63 -11.96 -7.87
N ASP A 99 9.51 -12.94 -7.78
CA ASP A 99 9.18 -14.36 -7.72
C ASP A 99 8.32 -14.72 -6.51
N ALA A 100 8.66 -14.24 -5.32
CA ALA A 100 7.87 -14.43 -4.11
C ALA A 100 6.50 -13.74 -4.21
N MET A 101 6.41 -12.57 -4.84
CA MET A 101 5.13 -11.89 -5.09
C MET A 101 4.24 -12.67 -6.04
N LEU A 102 4.79 -13.32 -7.05
CA LEU A 102 4.04 -14.18 -7.98
C LEU A 102 3.49 -15.42 -7.27
N GLU A 103 4.24 -16.05 -6.39
CA GLU A 103 3.80 -17.20 -5.59
C GLU A 103 2.62 -16.82 -4.69
N LEU A 104 2.69 -15.71 -3.98
CA LEU A 104 1.59 -15.20 -3.15
C LEU A 104 0.32 -14.91 -3.98
N GLY A 105 0.48 -14.39 -5.18
CA GLY A 105 -0.62 -14.14 -6.11
C GLY A 105 -1.30 -15.45 -6.55
N HIS A 106 -0.55 -16.51 -6.76
CA HIS A 106 -1.08 -17.82 -7.10
C HIS A 106 -1.88 -18.46 -5.95
N GLU A 107 -1.40 -18.37 -4.73
CA GLU A 107 -2.11 -18.86 -3.56
C GLU A 107 -3.46 -18.14 -3.36
N GLN A 108 -3.49 -16.85 -3.55
CA GLN A 108 -4.73 -16.07 -3.46
C GLN A 108 -5.72 -16.37 -4.61
N ALA A 109 -5.22 -16.73 -5.77
CA ALA A 109 -6.08 -17.09 -6.90
C ALA A 109 -6.67 -18.51 -6.80
N GLN A 110 -6.05 -19.39 -6.01
CA GLN A 110 -6.51 -20.76 -5.77
C GLN A 110 -7.44 -20.88 -4.55
N ALA A 111 -7.52 -19.87 -3.75
CA ALA A 111 -8.44 -19.80 -2.63
C ALA A 111 -9.76 -19.14 -3.08
#